data_bbbc58c5ef849c00a19b0e6005402cf5
#
_entry.id   bbbc58c5ef849c00a19b0e6005402cf5
#
_cell.length_a   1.000
_cell.length_b   1.000
_cell.length_c   1.000
_cell.angle_alpha   90.00
_cell.angle_beta   90.00
_cell.angle_gamma   90.00
#
_symmetry.space_group_name_H-M   'P 1'
#
loop_
_entity.id
_entity.type
_entity.pdbx_description
1 polymer ?
#
loop_
_entity_poly.entity_id
_entity_poly.type
_entity_poly.pdbx_seq_one_letter_code
_entity_poly.pdbx_strand_id
1 'polypeptide(L)'
;MKKLLVYADFDWLKDIEFIGELSYESLRGSDSYAFKFNDEWLKRHGNLFISADLNNYKGLQYTQPEKDIFGCFSDALPDRWGRTLLNRREQILAAEEKRPIRRLSSFDYLLGIDDSSRMGGFRFKETPDGGFINSSNTLRIPPLTSIRELIHASGEVEKSEEENKLPDKKWLTQLVQPGSSLGGARPKASVVDTDKVLYVAKFPSRKDDYNTGLWEHFCHLLAKKAGINAASTQVISTSDKHHTLLSRRFDRTDDDKRIHFASAMTLLGLADGANASTENGYLDMVDFILQNCTEVNKNLQELYRRIAFNICIGNSDDHFRNHGFLLTSKGWTLSPAYDMNPTLNEYQSLLISNSSNKADLAILLDACEDYMLPQDVATKIITEVTIAVKDWKALATKLGIANSEMELFESTFSNRIKEYI
;
A
#
# COMPACT_ATOMS: atom_id res chain seq x y z
N MET A 1 -6.31 30.15 5.15
CA MET A 1 -6.24 28.86 5.89
C MET A 1 -7.47 28.03 5.54
N LYS A 2 -7.29 26.85 4.96
CA LYS A 2 -8.36 25.85 4.71
C LYS A 2 -8.36 24.84 5.85
N LYS A 3 -9.50 24.20 6.12
CA LYS A 3 -9.65 23.25 7.23
C LYS A 3 -10.42 22.01 6.79
N LEU A 4 -10.07 20.86 7.37
CA LEU A 4 -10.81 19.61 7.29
C LEU A 4 -11.02 19.05 8.69
N LEU A 5 -12.22 18.59 8.94
CA LEU A 5 -12.56 17.84 10.12
C LEU A 5 -12.26 16.36 9.87
N VAL A 6 -11.45 15.76 10.73
CA VAL A 6 -10.99 14.38 10.63
C VAL A 6 -11.78 13.50 11.57
N TYR A 7 -12.32 12.41 11.03
CA TYR A 7 -13.11 11.44 11.76
C TYR A 7 -12.45 10.06 11.71
N ALA A 8 -12.57 9.29 12.78
CA ALA A 8 -12.27 7.87 12.85
C ALA A 8 -13.54 7.07 12.58
N ASP A 9 -13.50 6.24 11.54
CA ASP A 9 -14.49 5.22 11.22
C ASP A 9 -13.79 3.85 11.33
N PHE A 10 -13.48 3.44 12.57
CA PHE A 10 -12.75 2.20 12.84
C PHE A 10 -13.73 1.11 13.23
N ASP A 11 -13.56 -0.11 12.72
CA ASP A 11 -14.48 -1.25 12.89
C ASP A 11 -14.80 -1.59 14.36
N TRP A 12 -13.88 -1.29 15.28
CA TRP A 12 -14.02 -1.51 16.71
C TRP A 12 -14.68 -0.33 17.47
N LEU A 13 -14.87 0.83 16.83
CA LEU A 13 -15.64 1.94 17.39
C LEU A 13 -17.14 1.67 17.23
N LYS A 14 -17.93 2.07 18.23
CA LYS A 14 -19.39 1.96 18.14
C LYS A 14 -19.97 2.89 17.09
N ASP A 15 -19.47 4.13 17.04
CA ASP A 15 -19.90 5.20 16.16
C ASP A 15 -18.67 5.88 15.54
N ILE A 16 -18.89 6.61 14.44
CA ILE A 16 -17.82 7.43 13.84
C ILE A 16 -17.48 8.58 14.77
N GLU A 17 -16.21 8.73 15.15
CA GLU A 17 -15.76 9.69 16.14
C GLU A 17 -14.94 10.81 15.52
N PHE A 18 -15.17 12.05 16.00
CA PHE A 18 -14.39 13.21 15.63
C PHE A 18 -13.02 13.20 16.30
N ILE A 19 -11.94 13.10 15.50
CA ILE A 19 -10.55 13.08 15.99
C ILE A 19 -9.98 14.47 16.17
N GLY A 20 -10.22 15.38 15.23
CA GLY A 20 -9.61 16.71 15.25
C GLY A 20 -9.68 17.47 13.94
N GLU A 21 -8.96 18.57 13.87
CA GLU A 21 -8.89 19.50 12.73
C GLU A 21 -7.53 19.43 12.04
N LEU A 22 -7.54 19.18 10.72
CA LEU A 22 -6.39 19.37 9.84
C LEU A 22 -6.52 20.73 9.16
N SER A 23 -5.56 21.61 9.39
CA SER A 23 -5.47 22.95 8.78
C SER A 23 -4.37 22.97 7.72
N TYR A 24 -4.63 23.68 6.64
CA TYR A 24 -3.70 23.89 5.52
C TYR A 24 -3.58 25.37 5.17
N GLU A 25 -2.38 25.82 4.97
CA GLU A 25 -2.07 27.15 4.49
C GLU A 25 -0.90 27.10 3.51
N SER A 26 -1.02 27.83 2.40
CA SER A 26 0.08 28.02 1.44
C SER A 26 0.54 29.45 1.48
N LEU A 27 1.78 29.69 1.89
CA LEU A 27 2.39 31.00 2.00
C LEU A 27 3.66 31.06 1.16
N ARG A 28 3.70 31.96 0.17
CA ARG A 28 4.88 32.17 -0.69
C ARG A 28 5.43 30.94 -1.38
N GLY A 29 4.54 29.99 -1.72
CA GLY A 29 4.91 28.74 -2.39
C GLY A 29 5.36 27.61 -1.45
N SER A 30 5.32 27.82 -0.12
CA SER A 30 5.52 26.80 0.88
C SER A 30 4.18 26.39 1.49
N ASP A 31 3.92 25.10 1.53
CA ASP A 31 2.73 24.52 2.13
C ASP A 31 3.00 24.19 3.60
N SER A 32 2.05 24.51 4.47
CA SER A 32 2.12 24.23 5.90
C SER A 32 0.85 23.53 6.35
N TYR A 33 1.02 22.47 7.13
CA TYR A 33 -0.07 21.72 7.72
C TYR A 33 0.02 21.79 9.22
N ALA A 34 -1.15 21.94 9.86
CA ALA A 34 -1.26 21.86 11.31
C ALA A 34 -2.42 20.95 11.67
N PHE A 35 -2.26 20.16 12.74
CA PHE A 35 -3.31 19.31 13.27
C PHE A 35 -3.58 19.62 14.74
N LYS A 36 -4.84 19.61 15.12
CA LYS A 36 -5.29 19.76 16.50
C LYS A 36 -6.26 18.67 16.86
N PHE A 37 -5.90 17.84 17.83
CA PHE A 37 -6.80 16.84 18.36
C PHE A 37 -8.03 17.44 19.05
N ASN A 38 -9.15 16.73 18.97
CA ASN A 38 -10.32 16.98 19.78
C ASN A 38 -10.08 16.53 21.23
N ASP A 39 -10.49 17.31 22.21
CA ASP A 39 -10.28 17.03 23.62
C ASP A 39 -10.98 15.75 24.09
N GLU A 40 -12.18 15.47 23.56
CA GLU A 40 -12.93 14.26 23.92
C GLU A 40 -12.30 13.00 23.33
N TRP A 41 -11.71 13.10 22.11
CA TRP A 41 -10.90 12.04 21.53
C TRP A 41 -9.69 11.73 22.40
N LEU A 42 -8.92 12.74 22.81
CA LEU A 42 -7.76 12.57 23.68
C LEU A 42 -8.09 11.97 25.03
N LYS A 43 -9.24 12.31 25.63
CA LYS A 43 -9.68 11.70 26.89
C LYS A 43 -9.98 10.20 26.75
N ARG A 44 -10.57 9.79 25.63
CA ARG A 44 -10.98 8.40 25.41
C ARG A 44 -9.86 7.54 24.81
N HIS A 45 -9.05 8.11 23.93
CA HIS A 45 -8.09 7.39 23.10
C HIS A 45 -6.66 7.97 23.17
N GLY A 46 -6.34 8.75 24.20
CA GLY A 46 -5.04 9.43 24.33
C GLY A 46 -3.82 8.51 24.44
N ASN A 47 -4.01 7.22 24.67
CA ASN A 47 -2.94 6.22 24.68
C ASN A 47 -2.77 5.51 23.31
N LEU A 48 -3.63 5.83 22.33
CA LEU A 48 -3.59 5.19 21.02
C LEU A 48 -2.52 5.84 20.16
N PHE A 49 -1.50 5.09 19.78
CA PHE A 49 -0.49 5.55 18.84
C PHE A 49 -1.08 5.53 17.41
N ILE A 50 -1.14 6.69 16.75
CA ILE A 50 -1.69 6.84 15.39
C ILE A 50 -0.57 7.03 14.36
N SER A 51 0.44 7.83 14.67
CA SER A 51 1.51 8.21 13.75
C SER A 51 2.73 8.70 14.54
N ALA A 52 3.92 8.50 13.99
CA ALA A 52 5.16 8.95 14.62
C ALA A 52 5.28 10.49 14.69
N ASP A 53 4.55 11.21 13.85
CA ASP A 53 4.59 12.68 13.75
C ASP A 53 3.36 13.38 14.36
N LEU A 54 2.49 12.63 15.06
CA LEU A 54 1.37 13.15 15.84
C LEU A 54 1.43 12.68 17.29
N ASN A 55 1.67 13.61 18.20
CA ASN A 55 1.71 13.32 19.63
C ASN A 55 0.33 13.56 20.28
N ASN A 56 -0.06 12.69 21.21
CA ASN A 56 -1.36 12.75 21.88
C ASN A 56 -1.40 13.84 22.97
N TYR A 57 -1.38 15.13 22.57
CA TYR A 57 -1.54 16.25 23.48
C TYR A 57 -2.49 17.32 22.91
N LYS A 58 -2.97 18.19 23.79
CA LYS A 58 -3.79 19.33 23.42
C LYS A 58 -2.95 20.43 22.80
N GLY A 59 -3.38 20.95 21.67
CA GLY A 59 -2.72 22.07 21.01
C GLY A 59 -2.52 21.81 19.51
N LEU A 60 -1.98 22.82 18.83
CA LEU A 60 -1.61 22.74 17.43
C LEU A 60 -0.25 22.03 17.30
N GLN A 61 -0.18 21.08 16.39
CA GLN A 61 1.03 20.41 15.96
C GLN A 61 1.25 20.70 14.49
N TYR A 62 2.50 20.86 14.08
CA TYR A 62 2.86 21.22 12.70
C TYR A 62 3.67 20.08 12.07
N THR A 63 3.51 19.91 10.76
CA THR A 63 4.39 19.02 10.01
C THR A 63 5.83 19.50 10.04
N GLN A 64 6.78 18.55 9.99
CA GLN A 64 8.18 18.87 9.76
C GLN A 64 8.35 19.51 8.36
N PRO A 65 9.32 20.44 8.17
CA PRO A 65 9.47 21.19 6.91
C PRO A 65 9.64 20.32 5.66
N GLU A 66 10.22 19.14 5.80
CA GLU A 66 10.48 18.17 4.73
C GLU A 66 9.30 17.27 4.41
N LYS A 67 8.22 17.33 5.18
CA LYS A 67 7.01 16.51 4.99
C LYS A 67 5.90 17.32 4.34
N ASP A 68 5.34 16.78 3.27
CA ASP A 68 4.20 17.36 2.55
C ASP A 68 2.89 17.36 3.36
N ILE A 69 2.74 16.43 4.33
CA ILE A 69 1.56 16.29 5.22
C ILE A 69 1.95 15.32 6.35
N PHE A 70 1.16 15.25 7.43
CA PHE A 70 1.36 14.22 8.46
C PHE A 70 1.26 12.81 7.87
N GLY A 71 2.14 11.91 8.33
CA GLY A 71 2.28 10.55 7.81
C GLY A 71 0.96 9.77 7.81
N CYS A 72 0.19 9.84 8.88
CA CYS A 72 -1.11 9.16 8.97
C CYS A 72 -2.13 9.59 7.90
N PHE A 73 -2.01 10.81 7.38
CA PHE A 73 -2.84 11.26 6.26
C PHE A 73 -2.22 10.94 4.91
N SER A 74 -0.91 10.70 4.84
CA SER A 74 -0.22 10.35 3.60
C SER A 74 -0.71 9.03 3.01
N ASP A 75 -1.03 8.04 3.85
CA ASP A 75 -1.60 6.75 3.42
C ASP A 75 -3.05 6.88 2.92
N ALA A 76 -3.74 7.98 3.27
CA ALA A 76 -5.07 8.30 2.76
C ALA A 76 -5.04 9.12 1.46
N LEU A 77 -3.86 9.51 0.96
CA LEU A 77 -3.66 10.21 -0.32
C LEU A 77 -3.66 9.23 -1.50
N PRO A 78 -3.85 9.72 -2.73
CA PRO A 78 -3.63 8.90 -3.91
C PRO A 78 -2.15 8.48 -4.00
N ASP A 79 -1.93 7.27 -4.50
CA ASP A 79 -0.62 6.79 -4.88
C ASP A 79 -0.06 7.55 -6.10
N ARG A 80 1.11 7.13 -6.59
CA ARG A 80 1.75 7.79 -7.74
C ARG A 80 0.87 7.75 -8.98
N TRP A 81 0.18 6.65 -9.27
CA TRP A 81 -0.77 6.55 -10.38
C TRP A 81 -1.96 7.50 -10.19
N GLY A 82 -2.60 7.48 -9.03
CA GLY A 82 -3.71 8.38 -8.70
C GLY A 82 -3.33 9.86 -8.77
N ARG A 83 -2.12 10.22 -8.33
CA ARG A 83 -1.59 11.60 -8.48
C ARG A 83 -1.40 11.97 -9.95
N THR A 84 -0.90 11.05 -10.78
CA THR A 84 -0.82 11.26 -12.24
C THR A 84 -2.19 11.58 -12.82
N LEU A 85 -3.21 10.80 -12.50
CA LEU A 85 -4.57 11.03 -12.99
C LEU A 85 -5.12 12.39 -12.57
N LEU A 86 -4.95 12.78 -11.29
CA LEU A 86 -5.43 14.06 -10.78
C LEU A 86 -4.68 15.25 -11.41
N ASN A 87 -3.37 15.14 -11.63
CA ASN A 87 -2.58 16.16 -12.32
C ASN A 87 -3.02 16.33 -13.79
N ARG A 88 -3.30 15.24 -14.49
CA ARG A 88 -3.84 15.28 -15.87
C ARG A 88 -5.24 15.91 -15.91
N ARG A 89 -6.07 15.58 -14.92
CA ARG A 89 -7.39 16.22 -14.75
C ARG A 89 -7.26 17.74 -14.57
N GLU A 90 -6.34 18.19 -13.71
CA GLU A 90 -6.08 19.63 -13.50
C GLU A 90 -5.62 20.31 -14.80
N GLN A 91 -4.76 19.67 -15.59
CA GLN A 91 -4.31 20.21 -16.87
C GLN A 91 -5.47 20.39 -17.86
N ILE A 92 -6.38 19.43 -17.95
CA ILE A 92 -7.57 19.53 -18.82
C ILE A 92 -8.49 20.66 -18.34
N LEU A 93 -8.78 20.71 -17.03
CA LEU A 93 -9.63 21.74 -16.45
C LEU A 93 -9.03 23.15 -16.67
N ALA A 94 -7.73 23.32 -16.48
CA ALA A 94 -7.03 24.57 -16.72
C ALA A 94 -7.14 25.02 -18.18
N ALA A 95 -7.03 24.08 -19.12
CA ALA A 95 -7.19 24.36 -20.56
C ALA A 95 -8.64 24.76 -20.91
N GLU A 96 -9.64 24.03 -20.39
CA GLU A 96 -11.06 24.34 -20.60
C GLU A 96 -11.44 25.72 -20.02
N GLU A 97 -10.94 26.03 -18.82
CA GLU A 97 -11.21 27.28 -18.10
C GLU A 97 -10.29 28.44 -18.53
N LYS A 98 -9.36 28.19 -19.45
CA LYS A 98 -8.36 29.17 -19.94
C LYS A 98 -7.57 29.85 -18.82
N ARG A 99 -7.18 29.09 -17.81
CA ARG A 99 -6.38 29.52 -16.67
C ARG A 99 -5.03 28.81 -16.59
N PRO A 100 -4.06 29.34 -15.84
CA PRO A 100 -2.82 28.61 -15.57
C PRO A 100 -3.07 27.27 -14.84
N ILE A 101 -2.24 26.28 -15.11
CA ILE A 101 -2.24 25.00 -14.40
C ILE A 101 -1.80 25.24 -12.96
N ARG A 102 -2.58 24.75 -11.99
CA ARG A 102 -2.23 24.82 -10.57
C ARG A 102 -1.34 23.63 -10.18
N ARG A 103 -0.36 23.87 -9.34
CA ARG A 103 0.31 22.80 -8.61
C ARG A 103 -0.67 22.29 -7.54
N LEU A 104 -1.01 20.99 -7.61
CA LEU A 104 -1.85 20.36 -6.60
C LEU A 104 -1.03 20.11 -5.34
N SER A 105 -1.56 20.53 -4.20
CA SER A 105 -1.04 20.26 -2.87
C SER A 105 -1.52 18.89 -2.35
N SER A 106 -0.93 18.39 -1.27
CA SER A 106 -1.44 17.19 -0.58
C SER A 106 -2.87 17.39 -0.08
N PHE A 107 -3.26 18.64 0.24
CA PHE A 107 -4.65 18.97 0.56
C PHE A 107 -5.59 18.76 -0.63
N ASP A 108 -5.19 19.21 -1.83
CA ASP A 108 -5.97 19.01 -3.06
C ASP A 108 -6.07 17.53 -3.42
N TYR A 109 -5.01 16.75 -3.23
CA TYR A 109 -5.03 15.30 -3.40
C TYR A 109 -5.97 14.62 -2.41
N LEU A 110 -5.97 15.04 -1.14
CA LEU A 110 -6.88 14.50 -0.12
C LEU A 110 -8.35 14.73 -0.50
N LEU A 111 -8.66 15.90 -1.05
CA LEU A 111 -9.99 16.25 -1.58
C LEU A 111 -10.33 15.50 -2.87
N GLY A 112 -9.33 15.03 -3.62
CA GLY A 112 -9.50 14.40 -4.94
C GLY A 112 -9.96 12.94 -4.90
N ILE A 113 -9.88 12.26 -3.74
CA ILE A 113 -10.22 10.83 -3.60
C ILE A 113 -11.68 10.66 -3.13
N ASP A 114 -12.37 9.70 -3.72
CA ASP A 114 -13.69 9.26 -3.24
C ASP A 114 -13.58 8.65 -1.84
N ASP A 115 -14.50 9.03 -0.94
CA ASP A 115 -14.48 8.56 0.44
C ASP A 115 -14.57 7.03 0.53
N SER A 116 -15.38 6.38 -0.29
CA SER A 116 -15.57 4.93 -0.25
C SER A 116 -14.33 4.14 -0.68
N SER A 117 -13.52 4.68 -1.60
CA SER A 117 -12.27 4.06 -2.07
C SER A 117 -11.06 4.35 -1.20
N ARG A 118 -11.14 5.33 -0.30
CA ARG A 118 -10.05 5.75 0.59
C ARG A 118 -9.55 4.59 1.46
N MET A 119 -8.22 4.48 1.57
CA MET A 119 -7.59 3.46 2.42
C MET A 119 -7.76 3.77 3.90
N GLY A 120 -7.97 2.72 4.69
CA GLY A 120 -8.09 2.81 6.14
C GLY A 120 -9.38 3.45 6.63
N GLY A 121 -9.36 3.89 7.89
CA GLY A 121 -10.56 4.34 8.60
C GLY A 121 -10.67 5.85 8.80
N PHE A 122 -9.76 6.67 8.24
CA PHE A 122 -9.93 8.13 8.30
C PHE A 122 -10.94 8.63 7.27
N ARG A 123 -11.84 9.49 7.72
CA ARG A 123 -12.83 10.18 6.88
C ARG A 123 -12.78 11.68 7.14
N PHE A 124 -13.15 12.45 6.15
CA PHE A 124 -12.97 13.90 6.17
C PHE A 124 -14.27 14.63 5.85
N LYS A 125 -14.51 15.75 6.56
CA LYS A 125 -15.60 16.68 6.28
C LYS A 125 -15.05 18.11 6.18
N GLU A 126 -15.72 18.97 5.42
CA GLU A 126 -15.43 20.41 5.41
C GLU A 126 -16.17 21.15 6.52
N THR A 127 -17.38 20.71 6.88
CA THR A 127 -18.21 21.26 7.96
C THR A 127 -18.80 20.15 8.82
N PRO A 128 -19.11 20.41 10.11
CA PRO A 128 -19.67 19.39 11.01
C PRO A 128 -20.95 18.75 10.48
N ASP A 129 -21.86 19.55 9.91
CA ASP A 129 -23.16 19.12 9.41
C ASP A 129 -23.11 18.64 7.94
N GLY A 130 -21.95 18.78 7.28
CA GLY A 130 -21.73 18.33 5.91
C GLY A 130 -21.58 16.82 5.78
N GLY A 131 -21.73 16.32 4.56
CA GLY A 131 -21.35 14.94 4.21
C GLY A 131 -19.83 14.75 4.23
N PHE A 132 -19.40 13.49 4.23
CA PHE A 132 -17.98 13.17 4.00
C PHE A 132 -17.57 13.59 2.59
N ILE A 133 -16.33 14.03 2.42
CA ILE A 133 -15.82 14.56 1.15
C ILE A 133 -15.90 13.48 0.08
N ASN A 134 -16.47 13.87 -1.08
CA ASN A 134 -16.67 12.98 -2.21
C ASN A 134 -17.49 11.71 -1.88
N SER A 135 -18.23 11.71 -0.78
CA SER A 135 -19.24 10.67 -0.56
C SER A 135 -20.46 11.01 -1.41
N SER A 136 -20.83 10.17 -2.35
CA SER A 136 -22.08 10.28 -3.07
C SER A 136 -23.04 9.16 -2.66
N ASN A 137 -24.34 9.43 -2.75
CA ASN A 137 -25.35 8.40 -2.55
C ASN A 137 -25.39 7.36 -3.69
N THR A 138 -24.62 7.60 -4.75
CA THR A 138 -24.40 6.67 -5.86
C THR A 138 -23.00 6.07 -5.75
N LEU A 139 -22.91 4.76 -5.85
CA LEU A 139 -21.66 4.03 -5.82
C LEU A 139 -20.72 4.58 -6.91
N ARG A 140 -19.64 5.24 -6.51
CA ARG A 140 -18.64 5.78 -7.45
C ARG A 140 -17.57 4.75 -7.82
N ILE A 141 -17.41 3.71 -6.99
CA ILE A 141 -16.52 2.60 -7.31
C ILE A 141 -17.19 1.76 -8.40
N PRO A 142 -16.58 1.60 -9.58
CA PRO A 142 -17.17 0.86 -10.67
C PRO A 142 -17.31 -0.62 -10.32
N PRO A 143 -18.36 -1.29 -10.82
CA PRO A 143 -18.51 -2.72 -10.67
C PRO A 143 -17.41 -3.46 -11.46
N LEU A 144 -17.08 -4.65 -11.00
CA LEU A 144 -16.08 -5.51 -11.65
C LEU A 144 -16.43 -5.82 -13.10
N THR A 145 -17.72 -5.75 -13.47
CA THR A 145 -18.19 -5.92 -14.85
C THR A 145 -17.66 -4.85 -15.81
N SER A 146 -17.27 -3.66 -15.30
CA SER A 146 -16.67 -2.57 -16.08
C SER A 146 -15.14 -2.72 -16.25
N ILE A 147 -14.53 -3.83 -15.82
CA ILE A 147 -13.07 -4.00 -15.78
C ILE A 147 -12.42 -3.79 -17.16
N ARG A 148 -13.05 -4.23 -18.25
CA ARG A 148 -12.53 -4.09 -19.62
C ARG A 148 -12.46 -2.63 -20.05
N GLU A 149 -13.45 -1.83 -19.67
CA GLU A 149 -13.47 -0.38 -19.95
C GLU A 149 -12.36 0.34 -19.20
N LEU A 150 -12.14 -0.04 -17.92
CA LEU A 150 -11.08 0.53 -17.09
C LEU A 150 -9.68 0.18 -17.62
N ILE A 151 -9.47 -1.06 -18.08
CA ILE A 151 -8.22 -1.49 -18.72
C ILE A 151 -7.96 -0.66 -19.99
N HIS A 152 -8.97 -0.51 -20.83
CA HIS A 152 -8.85 0.31 -22.04
C HIS A 152 -8.55 1.76 -21.69
N ALA A 153 -9.27 2.35 -20.73
CA ALA A 153 -9.03 3.71 -20.29
C ALA A 153 -7.60 3.91 -19.74
N SER A 154 -7.09 2.95 -18.96
CA SER A 154 -5.72 3.02 -18.41
C SER A 154 -4.67 2.97 -19.54
N GLY A 155 -4.85 2.10 -20.54
CA GLY A 155 -3.96 2.01 -21.70
C GLY A 155 -3.95 3.29 -22.55
N GLU A 156 -5.10 3.95 -22.71
CA GLU A 156 -5.19 5.25 -23.42
C GLU A 156 -4.50 6.38 -22.64
N VAL A 157 -4.59 6.38 -21.29
CA VAL A 157 -3.85 7.33 -20.47
C VAL A 157 -2.35 7.12 -20.58
N GLU A 158 -1.84 5.88 -20.44
CA GLU A 158 -0.41 5.57 -20.63
C GLU A 158 0.09 5.97 -22.02
N LYS A 159 -0.68 5.64 -23.07
CA LYS A 159 -0.36 6.02 -24.45
C LYS A 159 -0.24 7.54 -24.60
N SER A 160 -1.17 8.30 -24.02
CA SER A 160 -1.12 9.77 -24.08
C SER A 160 0.11 10.35 -23.35
N GLU A 161 0.59 9.67 -22.29
CA GLU A 161 1.82 10.05 -21.60
C GLU A 161 3.06 9.79 -22.46
N GLU A 162 3.15 8.62 -23.13
CA GLU A 162 4.22 8.31 -24.07
C GLU A 162 4.28 9.31 -25.23
N GLU A 163 3.13 9.75 -25.72
CA GLU A 163 3.00 10.74 -26.79
C GLU A 163 3.12 12.21 -26.32
N ASN A 164 3.32 12.47 -25.01
CA ASN A 164 3.30 13.79 -24.40
C ASN A 164 2.04 14.62 -24.73
N LYS A 165 0.88 13.95 -24.80
CA LYS A 165 -0.43 14.54 -25.06
C LYS A 165 -1.31 14.47 -23.81
N LEU A 166 -2.37 15.31 -23.80
CA LEU A 166 -3.42 15.14 -22.79
C LEU A 166 -4.34 14.00 -23.19
N PRO A 167 -4.70 13.11 -22.26
CA PRO A 167 -5.67 12.06 -22.51
C PRO A 167 -7.08 12.66 -22.69
N ASP A 168 -7.96 11.92 -23.37
CA ASP A 168 -9.37 12.28 -23.44
C ASP A 168 -9.99 12.30 -22.03
N LYS A 169 -10.73 13.35 -21.73
CA LYS A 169 -11.40 13.57 -20.43
C LYS A 169 -12.25 12.40 -19.97
N LYS A 170 -12.88 11.69 -20.92
CA LYS A 170 -13.72 10.52 -20.61
C LYS A 170 -12.94 9.39 -19.93
N TRP A 171 -11.70 9.12 -20.37
CA TRP A 171 -10.86 8.07 -19.79
C TRP A 171 -10.38 8.44 -18.38
N LEU A 172 -9.99 9.71 -18.19
CA LEU A 172 -9.65 10.21 -16.86
C LEU A 172 -10.83 10.13 -15.89
N THR A 173 -12.03 10.51 -16.33
CA THR A 173 -13.22 10.46 -15.48
C THR A 173 -13.49 9.05 -14.97
N GLN A 174 -13.32 8.03 -15.83
CA GLN A 174 -13.50 6.62 -15.44
C GLN A 174 -12.47 6.14 -14.42
N LEU A 175 -11.24 6.68 -14.45
CA LEU A 175 -10.14 6.23 -13.61
C LEU A 175 -9.97 7.05 -12.33
N VAL A 176 -10.29 8.36 -12.36
CA VAL A 176 -10.14 9.25 -11.20
C VAL A 176 -11.16 8.93 -10.11
N GLN A 177 -12.38 8.58 -10.47
CA GLN A 177 -13.44 8.26 -9.50
C GLN A 177 -13.10 7.06 -8.61
N PRO A 178 -12.65 5.91 -9.15
CA PRO A 178 -12.26 4.77 -8.34
C PRO A 178 -10.84 4.88 -7.77
N GLY A 179 -10.26 6.08 -7.68
CA GLY A 179 -8.88 6.35 -7.29
C GLY A 179 -8.35 5.44 -6.20
N SER A 180 -7.07 5.11 -6.27
CA SER A 180 -6.39 4.19 -5.36
C SER A 180 -5.38 4.94 -4.51
N SER A 181 -5.36 4.66 -3.20
CA SER A 181 -4.32 5.07 -2.26
C SER A 181 -3.31 3.95 -1.97
N LEU A 182 -3.31 2.86 -2.76
CA LEU A 182 -2.63 1.59 -2.45
C LEU A 182 -1.30 1.39 -3.19
N GLY A 183 -0.41 2.37 -3.15
CA GLY A 183 1.00 2.21 -3.53
C GLY A 183 1.31 1.99 -5.02
N GLY A 184 2.41 2.58 -5.50
CA GLY A 184 3.02 2.30 -6.80
C GLY A 184 2.54 3.16 -7.98
N ALA A 185 3.31 3.07 -9.09
CA ALA A 185 3.07 3.82 -10.33
C ALA A 185 2.26 3.04 -11.38
N ARG A 186 2.03 1.73 -11.13
CA ARG A 186 1.31 0.86 -12.06
C ARG A 186 -0.16 1.24 -12.18
N PRO A 187 -0.75 1.20 -13.38
CA PRO A 187 -2.18 1.44 -13.57
C PRO A 187 -3.05 0.54 -12.70
N LYS A 188 -3.97 1.15 -11.95
CA LYS A 188 -4.89 0.45 -11.05
C LYS A 188 -6.16 1.23 -10.78
N ALA A 189 -7.18 0.56 -10.27
CA ALA A 189 -8.41 1.18 -9.79
C ALA A 189 -9.05 0.33 -8.70
N SER A 190 -9.85 0.96 -7.83
CA SER A 190 -10.76 0.24 -6.95
C SER A 190 -11.95 -0.26 -7.76
N VAL A 191 -12.37 -1.50 -7.54
CA VAL A 191 -13.57 -2.10 -8.13
C VAL A 191 -14.34 -2.87 -7.08
N VAL A 192 -15.63 -3.07 -7.32
CA VAL A 192 -16.53 -3.81 -6.42
C VAL A 192 -17.18 -4.97 -7.17
N ASP A 193 -17.27 -6.14 -6.54
CA ASP A 193 -17.98 -7.29 -7.11
C ASP A 193 -19.48 -7.26 -6.79
N THR A 194 -20.19 -8.30 -7.20
CA THR A 194 -21.65 -8.47 -6.96
C THR A 194 -22.00 -8.59 -5.49
N ASP A 195 -21.06 -9.09 -4.67
CA ASP A 195 -21.23 -9.27 -3.22
C ASP A 195 -20.78 -8.03 -2.43
N LYS A 196 -20.51 -6.90 -3.13
CA LYS A 196 -20.00 -5.63 -2.60
C LYS A 196 -18.62 -5.72 -1.98
N VAL A 197 -17.86 -6.75 -2.28
CA VAL A 197 -16.46 -6.86 -1.85
C VAL A 197 -15.58 -5.93 -2.67
N LEU A 198 -14.75 -5.16 -1.99
CA LEU A 198 -13.82 -4.23 -2.60
C LEU A 198 -12.51 -4.91 -3.01
N TYR A 199 -12.04 -4.59 -4.21
CA TYR A 199 -10.76 -5.01 -4.75
C TYR A 199 -9.95 -3.83 -5.24
N VAL A 200 -8.64 -3.99 -5.24
CA VAL A 200 -7.73 -3.23 -6.08
C VAL A 200 -7.48 -4.05 -7.34
N ALA A 201 -7.87 -3.51 -8.48
CA ALA A 201 -7.55 -4.07 -9.78
C ALA A 201 -6.25 -3.44 -10.29
N LYS A 202 -5.19 -4.23 -10.45
CA LYS A 202 -3.93 -3.81 -11.08
C LYS A 202 -3.95 -4.23 -12.55
N PHE A 203 -3.91 -3.25 -13.44
CA PHE A 203 -4.02 -3.48 -14.88
C PHE A 203 -2.66 -3.79 -15.52
N PRO A 204 -2.63 -4.51 -16.65
CA PRO A 204 -1.44 -4.58 -17.47
C PRO A 204 -0.97 -3.18 -17.87
N SER A 205 0.32 -2.94 -17.78
CA SER A 205 0.96 -1.72 -18.30
C SER A 205 1.49 -1.97 -19.71
N ARG A 206 1.50 -0.93 -20.54
CA ARG A 206 2.15 -0.96 -21.85
C ARG A 206 3.65 -1.24 -21.78
N LYS A 207 4.25 -1.07 -20.60
CA LYS A 207 5.67 -1.29 -20.32
C LYS A 207 5.98 -2.69 -19.77
N ASP A 208 4.97 -3.56 -19.68
CA ASP A 208 5.18 -4.90 -19.14
C ASP A 208 5.86 -5.82 -20.19
N ASP A 209 7.04 -6.32 -19.85
CA ASP A 209 7.78 -7.29 -20.65
C ASP A 209 7.28 -8.73 -20.42
N TYR A 210 6.63 -8.98 -19.30
CA TYR A 210 6.07 -10.27 -18.88
C TYR A 210 4.72 -10.09 -18.17
N ASN A 211 4.04 -11.19 -17.86
CA ASN A 211 2.70 -11.17 -17.26
C ASN A 211 2.74 -10.84 -15.77
N THR A 212 3.05 -9.59 -15.41
CA THR A 212 3.24 -9.13 -14.03
C THR A 212 2.03 -9.45 -13.14
N GLY A 213 0.80 -9.28 -13.64
CA GLY A 213 -0.40 -9.57 -12.84
C GLY A 213 -0.52 -11.06 -12.47
N LEU A 214 -0.13 -11.96 -13.37
CA LEU A 214 -0.13 -13.40 -13.10
C LEU A 214 1.01 -13.80 -12.16
N TRP A 215 2.19 -13.18 -12.29
CA TRP A 215 3.32 -13.39 -11.40
C TRP A 215 3.04 -12.91 -9.98
N GLU A 216 2.41 -11.76 -9.82
CA GLU A 216 2.00 -11.28 -8.49
C GLU A 216 0.97 -12.23 -7.85
N HIS A 217 -0.02 -12.73 -8.62
CA HIS A 217 -0.95 -13.74 -8.15
C HIS A 217 -0.24 -15.04 -7.73
N PHE A 218 0.68 -15.51 -8.56
CA PHE A 218 1.52 -16.67 -8.26
C PHE A 218 2.27 -16.50 -6.94
N CYS A 219 2.94 -15.35 -6.72
CA CYS A 219 3.65 -15.06 -5.48
C CYS A 219 2.72 -15.06 -4.26
N HIS A 220 1.50 -14.53 -4.38
CA HIS A 220 0.50 -14.57 -3.31
C HIS A 220 0.07 -16.01 -2.96
N LEU A 221 -0.12 -16.86 -3.95
CA LEU A 221 -0.43 -18.28 -3.72
C LEU A 221 0.73 -19.01 -3.06
N LEU A 222 1.95 -18.73 -3.51
CA LEU A 222 3.16 -19.34 -2.96
C LEU A 222 3.42 -18.85 -1.52
N ALA A 223 3.18 -17.56 -1.24
CA ALA A 223 3.26 -17.00 0.11
C ALA A 223 2.30 -17.68 1.08
N LYS A 224 1.05 -17.92 0.67
CA LYS A 224 0.09 -18.70 1.48
C LYS A 224 0.56 -20.12 1.73
N LYS A 225 1.18 -20.77 0.73
CA LYS A 225 1.78 -22.10 0.89
C LYS A 225 2.95 -22.08 1.88
N ALA A 226 3.69 -20.96 1.94
CA ALA A 226 4.77 -20.73 2.91
C ALA A 226 4.28 -20.31 4.31
N GLY A 227 2.97 -20.29 4.56
CA GLY A 227 2.37 -19.96 5.85
C GLY A 227 2.27 -18.45 6.13
N ILE A 228 2.44 -17.59 5.12
CA ILE A 228 2.30 -16.14 5.23
C ILE A 228 0.83 -15.75 5.17
N ASN A 229 0.41 -14.85 6.05
CA ASN A 229 -0.87 -14.17 5.94
C ASN A 229 -0.83 -13.18 4.77
N ALA A 230 -1.24 -13.61 3.57
CA ALA A 230 -1.22 -12.80 2.36
C ALA A 230 -2.64 -12.43 1.91
N ALA A 231 -2.77 -11.24 1.30
CA ALA A 231 -4.02 -10.77 0.72
C ALA A 231 -4.60 -11.79 -0.27
N SER A 232 -5.91 -11.90 -0.33
CA SER A 232 -6.57 -12.77 -1.29
C SER A 232 -6.56 -12.14 -2.67
N THR A 233 -6.07 -12.90 -3.65
CA THR A 233 -5.95 -12.43 -5.03
C THR A 233 -6.67 -13.35 -6.01
N GLN A 234 -7.08 -12.77 -7.14
CA GLN A 234 -7.65 -13.44 -8.31
C GLN A 234 -7.06 -12.79 -9.56
N VAL A 235 -7.11 -13.47 -10.69
CA VAL A 235 -6.70 -12.91 -11.97
C VAL A 235 -7.81 -13.00 -13.00
N ILE A 236 -7.89 -11.99 -13.85
CA ILE A 236 -8.78 -11.95 -15.02
C ILE A 236 -7.91 -11.88 -16.26
N SER A 237 -8.09 -12.81 -17.19
CA SER A 237 -7.43 -12.75 -18.49
C SER A 237 -7.95 -11.53 -19.27
N THR A 238 -7.05 -10.65 -19.66
CA THR A 238 -7.37 -9.40 -20.36
C THR A 238 -6.91 -9.44 -21.81
N SER A 239 -5.94 -10.27 -22.11
CA SER A 239 -5.43 -10.60 -23.44
C SER A 239 -4.77 -11.99 -23.40
N ASP A 240 -4.29 -12.47 -24.52
CA ASP A 240 -3.57 -13.76 -24.61
C ASP A 240 -2.25 -13.76 -23.81
N LYS A 241 -1.73 -12.56 -23.46
CA LYS A 241 -0.41 -12.40 -22.81
C LYS A 241 -0.49 -11.87 -21.39
N HIS A 242 -1.51 -11.12 -21.03
CA HIS A 242 -1.54 -10.37 -19.76
C HIS A 242 -2.83 -10.60 -18.98
N HIS A 243 -2.69 -10.56 -17.65
CA HIS A 243 -3.79 -10.67 -16.72
C HIS A 243 -3.90 -9.39 -15.88
N THR A 244 -5.14 -9.01 -15.56
CA THR A 244 -5.41 -8.05 -14.47
C THR A 244 -5.44 -8.81 -13.17
N LEU A 245 -4.67 -8.35 -12.19
CA LEU A 245 -4.74 -8.85 -10.82
C LEU A 245 -5.86 -8.14 -10.07
N LEU A 246 -6.66 -8.91 -9.36
CA LEU A 246 -7.60 -8.43 -8.35
C LEU A 246 -7.07 -8.80 -6.97
N SER A 247 -6.74 -7.81 -6.15
CA SER A 247 -6.36 -7.98 -4.75
C SER A 247 -7.51 -7.51 -3.86
N ARG A 248 -8.07 -8.43 -3.04
CA ARG A 248 -9.13 -8.07 -2.10
C ARG A 248 -8.61 -7.07 -1.07
N ARG A 249 -9.39 -6.02 -0.82
CA ARG A 249 -9.11 -5.05 0.23
C ARG A 249 -9.21 -5.72 1.60
N PHE A 250 -8.15 -5.61 2.38
CA PHE A 250 -8.06 -6.14 3.75
C PHE A 250 -8.34 -5.08 4.83
N ASP A 251 -8.50 -3.84 4.43
CA ASP A 251 -8.90 -2.72 5.28
C ASP A 251 -10.42 -2.54 5.34
N ARG A 252 -11.16 -3.58 4.99
CA ARG A 252 -12.61 -3.70 5.13
C ARG A 252 -12.94 -5.05 5.75
N THR A 253 -13.92 -5.05 6.66
CA THR A 253 -14.53 -6.28 7.15
C THR A 253 -15.51 -6.83 6.10
N ASP A 254 -16.03 -8.03 6.33
CA ASP A 254 -17.08 -8.60 5.47
C ASP A 254 -18.39 -7.79 5.52
N ASP A 255 -18.63 -7.05 6.61
CA ASP A 255 -19.77 -6.13 6.79
C ASP A 255 -19.47 -4.70 6.29
N ASP A 256 -18.42 -4.53 5.47
CA ASP A 256 -17.96 -3.25 4.89
C ASP A 256 -17.54 -2.17 5.92
N LYS A 257 -17.24 -2.55 7.17
CA LYS A 257 -16.66 -1.64 8.15
C LYS A 257 -15.18 -1.38 7.82
N ARG A 258 -14.69 -0.19 8.17
CA ARG A 258 -13.32 0.21 7.88
C ARG A 258 -12.38 -0.26 8.99
N ILE A 259 -11.32 -0.96 8.60
CA ILE A 259 -10.18 -1.26 9.47
C ILE A 259 -9.12 -0.20 9.19
N HIS A 260 -8.66 0.51 10.22
CA HIS A 260 -7.64 1.52 9.99
C HIS A 260 -6.31 0.88 9.63
N PHE A 261 -5.72 1.41 8.57
CA PHE A 261 -4.44 0.97 7.99
C PHE A 261 -3.43 2.11 8.03
N ALA A 262 -2.18 1.76 8.32
CA ALA A 262 -1.03 2.64 8.06
C ALA A 262 0.15 1.81 7.54
N SER A 263 0.93 2.40 6.63
CA SER A 263 2.18 1.80 6.16
C SER A 263 3.27 1.86 7.23
N ALA A 264 4.25 0.95 7.15
CA ALA A 264 5.44 1.01 8.00
C ALA A 264 6.16 2.35 7.86
N MET A 265 6.23 2.90 6.64
CA MET A 265 6.82 4.22 6.40
C MET A 265 6.16 5.31 7.29
N THR A 266 4.83 5.33 7.38
CA THR A 266 4.07 6.27 8.21
C THR A 266 4.30 6.05 9.70
N LEU A 267 4.23 4.79 10.15
CA LEU A 267 4.32 4.45 11.57
C LEU A 267 5.74 4.65 12.13
N LEU A 268 6.75 4.47 11.30
CA LEU A 268 8.16 4.74 11.63
C LEU A 268 8.55 6.22 11.45
N GLY A 269 7.67 7.04 10.89
CA GLY A 269 7.95 8.46 10.64
C GLY A 269 8.98 8.72 9.55
N LEU A 270 9.23 7.75 8.66
CA LEU A 270 10.26 7.82 7.63
C LEU A 270 9.83 8.68 6.44
N ALA A 271 10.83 9.24 5.75
CA ALA A 271 10.62 9.93 4.49
C ALA A 271 10.39 8.94 3.33
N ASP A 272 9.73 9.42 2.27
CA ASP A 272 9.58 8.61 1.04
C ASP A 272 10.95 8.31 0.42
N GLY A 273 11.21 7.03 0.11
CA GLY A 273 12.50 6.58 -0.40
C GLY A 273 13.50 6.11 0.67
N ALA A 274 13.14 6.10 1.96
CA ALA A 274 13.95 5.48 3.01
C ALA A 274 14.22 4.01 2.67
N ASN A 275 15.49 3.60 2.69
CA ASN A 275 15.96 2.28 2.26
C ASN A 275 17.33 1.95 2.86
N ALA A 276 17.97 0.88 2.41
CA ALA A 276 19.29 0.46 2.87
C ALA A 276 20.38 1.56 2.71
N SER A 277 20.28 2.42 1.69
CA SER A 277 21.27 3.51 1.50
C SER A 277 21.10 4.66 2.52
N THR A 278 19.97 4.72 3.19
CA THR A 278 19.69 5.62 4.32
C THR A 278 19.73 4.90 5.66
N GLU A 279 20.41 3.74 5.71
CA GLU A 279 20.59 2.89 6.90
C GLU A 279 19.27 2.39 7.51
N ASN A 280 18.20 2.27 6.69
CA ASN A 280 16.91 1.76 7.15
C ASN A 280 16.66 0.31 6.69
N GLY A 281 16.01 -0.46 7.55
CA GLY A 281 15.81 -1.87 7.32
C GLY A 281 14.61 -2.49 8.05
N TYR A 282 14.51 -3.79 7.97
CA TYR A 282 13.44 -4.53 8.63
C TYR A 282 13.51 -4.44 10.16
N LEU A 283 14.70 -4.16 10.74
CA LEU A 283 14.86 -4.00 12.19
C LEU A 283 14.13 -2.78 12.73
N ASP A 284 13.94 -1.71 11.92
CA ASP A 284 13.08 -0.58 12.29
C ASP A 284 11.63 -1.04 12.54
N MET A 285 11.14 -2.03 11.76
CA MET A 285 9.81 -2.60 12.00
C MET A 285 9.78 -3.54 13.21
N VAL A 286 10.89 -4.21 13.55
CA VAL A 286 11.00 -5.00 14.79
C VAL A 286 10.78 -4.09 15.99
N ASP A 287 11.47 -2.95 16.05
CA ASP A 287 11.32 -1.97 17.14
C ASP A 287 9.88 -1.45 17.25
N PHE A 288 9.25 -1.16 16.13
CA PHE A 288 7.84 -0.76 16.11
C PHE A 288 6.91 -1.86 16.64
N ILE A 289 7.13 -3.11 16.22
CA ILE A 289 6.34 -4.26 16.67
C ILE A 289 6.44 -4.44 18.19
N LEU A 290 7.66 -4.34 18.74
CA LEU A 290 7.90 -4.47 20.17
C LEU A 290 7.16 -3.41 20.99
N GLN A 291 7.05 -2.18 20.47
CA GLN A 291 6.52 -1.04 21.20
C GLN A 291 5.01 -0.87 21.04
N ASN A 292 4.45 -1.18 19.85
CA ASN A 292 3.11 -0.72 19.47
C ASN A 292 2.16 -1.84 19.03
N CYS A 293 2.67 -3.07 18.80
CA CYS A 293 1.83 -4.15 18.29
C CYS A 293 1.27 -5.04 19.40
N THR A 294 0.09 -5.58 19.12
CA THR A 294 -0.45 -6.73 19.84
C THR A 294 0.19 -8.01 19.34
N GLU A 295 0.09 -9.13 20.07
CA GLU A 295 0.63 -10.43 19.66
C GLU A 295 2.07 -10.35 19.12
N VAL A 296 2.96 -9.67 19.85
CA VAL A 296 4.32 -9.31 19.45
C VAL A 296 5.05 -10.50 18.80
N ASN A 297 5.14 -11.64 19.48
CA ASN A 297 5.86 -12.82 18.97
C ASN A 297 5.31 -13.32 17.63
N LYS A 298 3.99 -13.26 17.43
CA LYS A 298 3.35 -13.66 16.17
C LYS A 298 3.71 -12.69 15.03
N ASN A 299 3.70 -11.40 15.31
CA ASN A 299 4.09 -10.38 14.32
C ASN A 299 5.57 -10.47 13.97
N LEU A 300 6.46 -10.73 14.94
CA LEU A 300 7.88 -10.92 14.68
C LEU A 300 8.15 -12.15 13.80
N GLN A 301 7.53 -13.30 14.12
CA GLN A 301 7.65 -14.50 13.29
C GLN A 301 7.08 -14.31 11.88
N GLU A 302 5.96 -13.61 11.77
CA GLU A 302 5.35 -13.28 10.48
C GLU A 302 6.26 -12.35 9.66
N LEU A 303 6.83 -11.29 10.26
CA LEU A 303 7.79 -10.42 9.58
C LEU A 303 9.01 -11.20 9.09
N TYR A 304 9.62 -12.01 9.95
CA TYR A 304 10.78 -12.83 9.61
C TYR A 304 10.48 -13.81 8.47
N ARG A 305 9.30 -14.42 8.49
CA ARG A 305 8.81 -15.32 7.43
C ARG A 305 8.66 -14.59 6.10
N ARG A 306 8.14 -13.35 6.10
CA ARG A 306 8.03 -12.53 4.89
C ARG A 306 9.38 -12.17 4.31
N ILE A 307 10.35 -11.83 5.15
CA ILE A 307 11.72 -11.52 4.72
C ILE A 307 12.35 -12.76 4.07
N ALA A 308 12.29 -13.92 4.73
CA ALA A 308 12.77 -15.19 4.15
C ALA A 308 12.10 -15.48 2.80
N PHE A 309 10.79 -15.27 2.69
CA PHE A 309 10.05 -15.48 1.46
C PHE A 309 10.47 -14.49 0.36
N ASN A 310 10.57 -13.19 0.68
CA ASN A 310 11.01 -12.15 -0.27
C ASN A 310 12.43 -12.42 -0.79
N ILE A 311 13.32 -12.93 0.07
CA ILE A 311 14.65 -13.42 -0.35
C ILE A 311 14.47 -14.57 -1.35
N CYS A 312 13.68 -15.59 -1.04
CA CYS A 312 13.54 -16.79 -1.87
C CYS A 312 12.94 -16.50 -3.25
N ILE A 313 11.95 -15.61 -3.34
CA ILE A 313 11.30 -15.25 -4.60
C ILE A 313 11.96 -14.09 -5.35
N GLY A 314 12.97 -13.46 -4.74
CA GLY A 314 13.63 -12.29 -5.31
C GLY A 314 12.81 -11.01 -5.32
N ASN A 315 11.86 -10.85 -4.43
CA ASN A 315 11.13 -9.59 -4.28
C ASN A 315 12.04 -8.53 -3.66
N SER A 316 12.82 -7.84 -4.48
CA SER A 316 13.76 -6.82 -4.03
C SER A 316 13.17 -5.42 -3.89
N ASP A 317 11.98 -5.17 -4.45
CA ASP A 317 11.26 -3.90 -4.31
C ASP A 317 10.40 -3.87 -3.03
N ASP A 318 10.84 -4.60 -2.02
CA ASP A 318 10.17 -4.71 -0.72
C ASP A 318 10.55 -3.52 0.17
N HIS A 319 9.85 -2.40 0.02
CA HIS A 319 10.08 -1.15 0.75
C HIS A 319 9.02 -0.92 1.84
N PHE A 320 9.21 0.07 2.73
CA PHE A 320 8.32 0.33 3.86
C PHE A 320 6.85 0.62 3.51
N ARG A 321 6.52 1.00 2.28
CA ARG A 321 5.13 1.13 1.82
C ARG A 321 4.48 -0.21 1.51
N ASN A 322 5.27 -1.29 1.29
CA ASN A 322 4.79 -2.64 1.03
C ASN A 322 4.57 -3.45 2.32
N HIS A 323 4.91 -2.86 3.47
CA HIS A 323 4.55 -3.36 4.78
C HIS A 323 3.49 -2.47 5.41
N GLY A 324 2.36 -3.05 5.73
CA GLY A 324 1.24 -2.35 6.36
C GLY A 324 0.91 -2.93 7.72
N PHE A 325 0.22 -2.12 8.52
CA PHE A 325 -0.31 -2.50 9.81
C PHE A 325 -1.79 -2.12 9.88
N LEU A 326 -2.55 -2.92 10.61
CA LEU A 326 -3.96 -2.70 10.90
C LEU A 326 -4.12 -2.35 12.38
N LEU A 327 -4.91 -1.32 12.65
CA LEU A 327 -5.18 -0.86 14.00
C LEU A 327 -6.40 -1.60 14.57
N THR A 328 -6.17 -2.30 15.66
CA THR A 328 -7.22 -2.94 16.48
C THR A 328 -7.51 -2.11 17.73
N SER A 329 -8.54 -2.46 18.47
CA SER A 329 -8.82 -1.83 19.78
C SER A 329 -7.69 -2.01 20.83
N LYS A 330 -6.74 -2.89 20.59
CA LYS A 330 -5.63 -3.21 21.51
C LYS A 330 -4.27 -2.69 21.04
N GLY A 331 -4.16 -2.18 19.83
CA GLY A 331 -2.92 -1.74 19.21
C GLY A 331 -2.78 -2.24 17.78
N TRP A 332 -1.60 -2.12 17.21
CA TRP A 332 -1.32 -2.47 15.83
C TRP A 332 -1.03 -3.97 15.65
N THR A 333 -1.22 -4.47 14.44
CA THR A 333 -0.80 -5.81 13.99
C THR A 333 -0.43 -5.74 12.52
N LEU A 334 0.48 -6.59 12.05
CA LEU A 334 0.82 -6.66 10.62
C LEU A 334 -0.44 -6.92 9.78
N SER A 335 -0.61 -6.16 8.71
CA SER A 335 -1.64 -6.42 7.69
C SER A 335 -1.34 -7.72 6.94
N PRO A 336 -2.28 -8.28 6.19
CA PRO A 336 -1.92 -9.26 5.17
C PRO A 336 -0.81 -8.73 4.25
N ALA A 337 0.13 -9.58 3.83
CA ALA A 337 1.18 -9.22 2.87
C ALA A 337 0.58 -8.94 1.49
N TYR A 338 1.15 -7.95 0.78
CA TYR A 338 0.69 -7.51 -0.53
C TYR A 338 1.87 -7.01 -1.39
N ASP A 339 1.65 -6.85 -2.68
CA ASP A 339 2.63 -6.32 -3.65
C ASP A 339 3.94 -7.13 -3.69
N MET A 340 3.81 -8.45 -3.79
CA MET A 340 4.94 -9.37 -3.86
C MET A 340 5.20 -9.78 -5.32
N ASN A 341 6.33 -9.34 -5.87
CA ASN A 341 6.72 -9.60 -7.26
C ASN A 341 8.18 -10.07 -7.35
N PRO A 342 8.50 -11.06 -8.20
CA PRO A 342 9.88 -11.46 -8.39
C PRO A 342 10.65 -10.38 -9.17
N THR A 343 11.93 -10.21 -8.85
CA THR A 343 12.86 -9.36 -9.57
C THR A 343 14.17 -10.11 -9.81
N LEU A 344 15.08 -9.54 -10.59
CA LEU A 344 16.40 -10.13 -10.87
C LEU A 344 17.51 -9.52 -10.01
N ASN A 345 17.21 -8.67 -9.05
CA ASN A 345 18.18 -8.00 -8.20
C ASN A 345 18.71 -8.93 -7.09
N GLU A 346 19.96 -8.75 -6.72
CA GLU A 346 20.63 -9.50 -5.64
C GLU A 346 20.51 -8.85 -4.26
N TYR A 347 20.07 -7.59 -4.22
CA TYR A 347 19.97 -6.79 -3.00
C TYR A 347 18.54 -6.36 -2.75
N GLN A 348 18.10 -6.43 -1.50
CA GLN A 348 16.81 -5.93 -1.05
C GLN A 348 16.83 -4.39 -0.94
N SER A 349 15.67 -3.76 -1.04
CA SER A 349 15.52 -2.32 -0.76
C SER A 349 15.86 -1.99 0.70
N LEU A 350 15.53 -2.89 1.63
CA LEU A 350 15.72 -2.70 3.06
C LEU A 350 16.90 -3.52 3.59
N LEU A 351 17.58 -3.02 4.63
CA LEU A 351 18.56 -3.79 5.36
C LEU A 351 17.94 -5.02 6.01
N ILE A 352 18.55 -6.19 5.81
CA ILE A 352 18.18 -7.47 6.44
C ILE A 352 18.82 -7.61 7.81
N SER A 353 20.05 -7.16 7.93
CA SER A 353 20.78 -7.06 9.20
C SER A 353 21.22 -5.62 9.43
N ASN A 354 21.90 -5.33 10.53
CA ASN A 354 22.43 -4.00 10.83
C ASN A 354 23.37 -3.41 9.75
N SER A 355 23.87 -4.24 8.80
CA SER A 355 24.87 -3.80 7.83
C SER A 355 24.69 -4.34 6.41
N SER A 356 23.72 -5.22 6.17
CA SER A 356 23.58 -5.88 4.88
C SER A 356 22.13 -5.93 4.39
N ASN A 357 21.94 -5.65 3.11
CA ASN A 357 20.70 -5.85 2.37
C ASN A 357 20.83 -6.91 1.27
N LYS A 358 21.91 -7.70 1.26
CA LYS A 358 22.06 -8.79 0.31
C LYS A 358 20.98 -9.84 0.54
N ALA A 359 20.28 -10.24 -0.52
CA ALA A 359 19.20 -11.22 -0.46
C ALA A 359 19.74 -12.64 -0.21
N ASP A 360 20.12 -12.92 1.04
CA ASP A 360 20.79 -14.13 1.47
C ASP A 360 20.20 -14.65 2.79
N LEU A 361 19.70 -15.90 2.77
CA LEU A 361 19.08 -16.53 3.94
C LEU A 361 20.06 -16.78 5.08
N ALA A 362 21.39 -16.93 4.80
CA ALA A 362 22.39 -17.09 5.84
C ALA A 362 22.51 -15.78 6.65
N ILE A 363 22.52 -14.61 5.97
CA ILE A 363 22.52 -13.30 6.65
C ILE A 363 21.28 -13.14 7.53
N LEU A 364 20.11 -13.55 7.04
CA LEU A 364 18.88 -13.49 7.81
C LEU A 364 18.92 -14.43 9.03
N LEU A 365 19.50 -15.64 8.87
CA LEU A 365 19.65 -16.60 9.97
C LEU A 365 20.62 -16.09 11.03
N ASP A 366 21.76 -15.55 10.61
CA ASP A 366 22.76 -14.98 11.53
C ASP A 366 22.21 -13.80 12.34
N ALA A 367 21.27 -13.04 11.76
CA ALA A 367 20.60 -11.91 12.41
C ALA A 367 19.37 -12.30 13.25
N CYS A 368 19.05 -13.57 13.43
CA CYS A 368 17.78 -14.01 14.04
C CYS A 368 17.55 -13.43 15.47
N GLU A 369 18.61 -13.23 16.25
CA GLU A 369 18.52 -12.62 17.58
C GLU A 369 18.09 -11.13 17.52
N ASP A 370 18.51 -10.39 16.49
CA ASP A 370 18.08 -9.01 16.25
C ASP A 370 16.54 -8.94 15.96
N TYR A 371 15.98 -10.03 15.41
CA TYR A 371 14.53 -10.21 15.22
C TYR A 371 13.82 -10.79 16.45
N MET A 372 14.51 -10.90 17.60
CA MET A 372 13.97 -11.50 18.83
C MET A 372 13.49 -12.94 18.65
N LEU A 373 14.12 -13.70 17.78
CA LEU A 373 13.79 -15.11 17.52
C LEU A 373 14.91 -16.04 17.98
N PRO A 374 14.58 -17.13 18.71
CA PRO A 374 15.50 -18.22 18.93
C PRO A 374 15.95 -18.86 17.61
N GLN A 375 17.20 -19.32 17.53
CA GLN A 375 17.79 -19.86 16.31
C GLN A 375 17.01 -21.08 15.76
N ASP A 376 16.48 -21.92 16.61
CA ASP A 376 15.67 -23.09 16.20
C ASP A 376 14.36 -22.65 15.55
N VAL A 377 13.71 -21.59 16.05
CA VAL A 377 12.48 -21.00 15.47
C VAL A 377 12.81 -20.35 14.11
N ALA A 378 13.89 -19.59 14.03
CA ALA A 378 14.36 -18.96 12.80
C ALA A 378 14.68 -20.01 11.71
N THR A 379 15.44 -21.05 12.06
CA THR A 379 15.76 -22.16 11.16
C THR A 379 14.51 -22.89 10.68
N LYS A 380 13.54 -23.13 11.57
CA LYS A 380 12.29 -23.74 11.21
C LYS A 380 11.50 -22.90 10.20
N ILE A 381 11.42 -21.59 10.42
CA ILE A 381 10.72 -20.66 9.50
C ILE A 381 11.38 -20.68 8.12
N ILE A 382 12.70 -20.57 8.04
CA ILE A 382 13.45 -20.62 6.77
C ILE A 382 13.20 -21.95 6.06
N THR A 383 13.24 -23.08 6.78
CA THR A 383 12.99 -24.41 6.23
C THR A 383 11.57 -24.53 5.66
N GLU A 384 10.55 -24.07 6.38
CA GLU A 384 9.16 -24.08 5.92
C GLU A 384 8.99 -23.26 4.65
N VAL A 385 9.61 -22.08 4.57
CA VAL A 385 9.57 -21.19 3.40
C VAL A 385 10.28 -21.83 2.20
N THR A 386 11.49 -22.34 2.38
CA THR A 386 12.26 -22.95 1.28
C THR A 386 11.58 -24.20 0.73
N ILE A 387 10.99 -25.05 1.58
CA ILE A 387 10.17 -26.20 1.17
C ILE A 387 8.95 -25.73 0.35
N ALA A 388 8.28 -24.66 0.76
CA ALA A 388 7.12 -24.14 0.04
C ALA A 388 7.50 -23.62 -1.35
N VAL A 389 8.68 -22.98 -1.48
CA VAL A 389 9.19 -22.42 -2.73
C VAL A 389 9.78 -23.48 -3.66
N LYS A 390 10.30 -24.58 -3.14
CA LYS A 390 11.01 -25.62 -3.91
C LYS A 390 10.30 -26.04 -5.21
N ASP A 391 9.01 -26.29 -5.14
CA ASP A 391 8.22 -26.78 -6.26
C ASP A 391 7.53 -25.65 -7.04
N TRP A 392 8.11 -24.46 -7.06
CA TRP A 392 7.52 -23.27 -7.66
C TRP A 392 7.12 -23.45 -9.15
N LYS A 393 7.92 -24.22 -9.93
CA LYS A 393 7.64 -24.48 -11.36
C LYS A 393 6.31 -25.25 -11.54
N ALA A 394 5.99 -26.20 -10.65
CA ALA A 394 4.74 -26.93 -10.75
C ALA A 394 3.52 -26.00 -10.57
N LEU A 395 3.60 -25.05 -9.62
CA LEU A 395 2.55 -24.05 -9.44
C LEU A 395 2.49 -23.08 -10.62
N ALA A 396 3.64 -22.59 -11.13
CA ALA A 396 3.72 -21.69 -12.28
C ALA A 396 3.10 -22.33 -13.52
N THR A 397 3.44 -23.60 -13.82
CA THR A 397 2.87 -24.35 -14.94
C THR A 397 1.35 -24.54 -14.77
N LYS A 398 0.87 -24.85 -13.55
CA LYS A 398 -0.57 -24.99 -13.27
C LYS A 398 -1.34 -23.70 -13.53
N LEU A 399 -0.72 -22.54 -13.30
CA LEU A 399 -1.31 -21.22 -13.54
C LEU A 399 -1.18 -20.78 -15.01
N GLY A 400 -0.46 -21.49 -15.85
CA GLY A 400 -0.26 -21.16 -17.25
C GLY A 400 0.80 -20.08 -17.47
N ILE A 401 1.75 -19.90 -16.55
CA ILE A 401 2.90 -19.01 -16.75
C ILE A 401 3.76 -19.58 -17.90
N ALA A 402 4.16 -18.72 -18.84
CA ALA A 402 4.93 -19.14 -20.00
C ALA A 402 6.33 -19.68 -19.61
N ASN A 403 6.81 -20.71 -20.32
CA ASN A 403 8.12 -21.29 -20.06
C ASN A 403 9.26 -20.25 -20.15
N SER A 404 9.20 -19.34 -21.10
CA SER A 404 10.17 -18.25 -21.26
C SER A 404 10.23 -17.33 -20.06
N GLU A 405 9.08 -17.06 -19.42
CA GLU A 405 9.03 -16.26 -18.18
C GLU A 405 9.55 -17.07 -16.98
N MET A 406 9.28 -18.38 -16.92
CA MET A 406 9.85 -19.25 -15.90
C MET A 406 11.37 -19.33 -16.00
N GLU A 407 11.92 -19.40 -17.22
CA GLU A 407 13.36 -19.38 -17.48
C GLU A 407 13.99 -18.06 -17.04
N LEU A 408 13.31 -16.91 -17.24
CA LEU A 408 13.76 -15.59 -16.82
C LEU A 408 14.01 -15.54 -15.29
N PHE A 409 13.13 -16.14 -14.51
CA PHE A 409 13.21 -16.09 -13.04
C PHE A 409 13.83 -17.36 -12.41
N GLU A 410 14.26 -18.34 -13.20
CA GLU A 410 14.78 -19.62 -12.67
C GLU A 410 15.96 -19.44 -11.73
N SER A 411 16.92 -18.60 -12.11
CA SER A 411 18.09 -18.35 -11.25
C SER A 411 17.69 -17.72 -9.91
N THR A 412 16.70 -16.85 -9.91
CA THR A 412 16.20 -16.19 -8.72
C THR A 412 15.57 -17.19 -7.74
N PHE A 413 14.66 -18.05 -8.21
CA PHE A 413 13.97 -18.99 -7.34
C PHE A 413 14.84 -20.19 -6.95
N SER A 414 15.66 -20.71 -7.87
CA SER A 414 16.41 -21.95 -7.64
C SER A 414 17.72 -21.75 -6.87
N ASN A 415 18.49 -20.69 -7.18
CA ASN A 415 19.80 -20.50 -6.56
C ASN A 415 19.72 -20.09 -5.08
N ARG A 416 18.71 -19.30 -4.73
CA ARG A 416 18.55 -18.76 -3.37
C ARG A 416 18.12 -19.79 -2.33
N ILE A 417 17.55 -20.90 -2.76
CA ILE A 417 17.11 -21.97 -1.86
C ILE A 417 18.01 -23.22 -1.94
N LYS A 418 18.99 -23.27 -2.85
CA LYS A 418 19.78 -24.46 -3.18
C LYS A 418 20.47 -25.09 -1.98
N GLU A 419 20.95 -24.29 -1.04
CA GLU A 419 21.67 -24.76 0.14
C GLU A 419 20.74 -25.25 1.26
N TYR A 420 19.42 -25.05 1.12
CA TYR A 420 18.39 -25.32 2.14
C TYR A 420 17.43 -26.46 1.76
N ILE A 421 17.66 -27.12 0.60
CA ILE A 421 16.77 -28.16 0.06
C ILE A 421 17.42 -29.55 0.12
#